data_dcd134b26815dc1089b09bfdff9d5fc2
#
_entry.id   dcd134b26815dc1089b09bfdff9d5fc2
#
_cell.length_a   1.000
_cell.length_b   1.000
_cell.length_c   1.000
_cell.angle_alpha   90.00
_cell.angle_beta   90.00
_cell.angle_gamma   90.00
#
_symmetry.space_group_name_H-M   'P 1'
#
loop_
_entity.id
_entity.type
_entity.pdbx_description
1 polymer ?
#
loop_
_entity_poly.entity_id
_entity_poly.type
_entity_poly.pdbx_seq_one_letter_code
_entity_poly.pdbx_strand_id
1 'polypeptide(L)'
;ESEVYDLNDIIYLPENWLGDTDKDDLFDIYEKVIDTDINNPDTDGDKLPDGYEVISLDTDPLEVDTDENGISDADEDFDDDNLSNLGEYQNQTGPFNPDTDEDGLLDGDEIKTYGTDPLNPDTDNDKLLDGEEGYDGTIYKKYGVYFDPLNPDTNGNGILDGDEVFGQSKKQTVSTNDEAITEIKVDMDTNGSLERNLTIESMYGIDAMSSDVYAMIGEPFNFTSETSFESATITFKIDKSKLGDTKFDNLIILWYNEEEQIFEEMPTTRNWENSTVS
;
A
#
# COMPACT_ATOMS: atom_id res chain seq x y z
N GLU A 1 8.69 8.87 51.76
CA GLU A 1 8.93 7.44 51.50
C GLU A 1 8.13 7.11 50.27
N SER A 2 8.77 7.00 49.14
CA SER A 2 8.16 6.55 47.88
C SER A 2 7.81 5.07 48.02
N GLU A 3 6.54 4.72 48.03
CA GLU A 3 6.09 3.34 47.86
C GLU A 3 6.40 2.90 46.44
N VAL A 4 7.39 2.02 46.28
CA VAL A 4 7.68 1.38 44.98
C VAL A 4 6.71 0.22 44.83
N TYR A 5 5.71 0.37 43.96
CA TYR A 5 4.81 -0.72 43.61
C TYR A 5 5.45 -1.63 42.57
N ASP A 6 5.47 -2.95 42.85
CA ASP A 6 5.92 -3.96 41.86
C ASP A 6 4.76 -4.32 40.91
N LEU A 7 5.05 -4.39 39.61
CA LEU A 7 4.08 -4.82 38.58
C LEU A 7 3.39 -6.18 38.88
N ASN A 8 3.97 -6.99 39.76
CA ASN A 8 3.36 -8.23 40.25
C ASN A 8 2.26 -7.98 41.30
N ASP A 9 2.14 -6.80 41.90
CA ASP A 9 1.10 -6.45 42.85
C ASP A 9 -0.23 -6.07 42.15
N ILE A 10 -0.23 -5.84 40.83
CA ILE A 10 -1.39 -5.47 40.02
C ILE A 10 -2.46 -6.58 39.95
N ILE A 11 -2.09 -7.85 40.24
CA ILE A 11 -3.02 -9.01 40.16
C ILE A 11 -4.16 -8.97 41.21
N TYR A 12 -4.09 -8.10 42.21
CA TYR A 12 -5.04 -7.97 43.30
C TYR A 12 -5.61 -6.56 43.50
N LEU A 13 -5.59 -5.71 42.44
CA LEU A 13 -6.18 -4.38 42.55
C LEU A 13 -7.71 -4.49 42.72
N PRO A 14 -8.30 -3.75 43.66
CA PRO A 14 -9.77 -3.65 43.75
C PRO A 14 -10.33 -3.14 42.41
N GLU A 15 -11.53 -3.60 42.02
CA GLU A 15 -12.19 -3.17 40.76
C GLU A 15 -12.29 -1.64 40.62
N ASN A 16 -12.29 -0.89 41.73
CA ASN A 16 -12.32 0.56 41.75
C ASN A 16 -10.95 1.28 41.52
N TRP A 17 -9.87 0.51 41.35
CA TRP A 17 -8.54 1.06 41.00
C TRP A 17 -8.28 1.07 39.48
N LEU A 18 -9.12 0.37 38.74
CA LEU A 18 -9.12 0.39 37.28
C LEU A 18 -10.11 1.47 36.76
N GLY A 19 -10.41 2.49 37.57
CA GLY A 19 -11.15 3.66 37.12
C GLY A 19 -10.32 4.49 36.16
N ASP A 20 -10.99 5.12 35.23
CA ASP A 20 -10.53 6.17 34.37
C ASP A 20 -11.53 7.31 34.58
N THR A 21 -11.15 8.30 35.39
CA THR A 21 -12.08 9.29 35.93
C THR A 21 -12.40 10.37 34.93
N ASP A 22 -11.47 10.83 34.13
CA ASP A 22 -11.61 11.87 33.11
C ASP A 22 -11.77 11.34 31.69
N LYS A 23 -11.55 10.01 31.49
CA LYS A 23 -11.77 9.28 30.25
C LYS A 23 -10.81 9.64 29.11
N ASP A 24 -9.56 9.63 29.45
CA ASP A 24 -8.44 9.85 28.54
C ASP A 24 -7.75 8.55 28.09
N ASP A 25 -8.34 7.38 28.47
CA ASP A 25 -7.81 6.03 28.25
C ASP A 25 -6.62 5.65 29.15
N LEU A 26 -6.27 6.47 30.15
CA LEU A 26 -5.29 6.16 31.19
C LEU A 26 -6.03 5.87 32.52
N PHE A 27 -5.63 4.80 33.20
CA PHE A 27 -6.26 4.47 34.48
C PHE A 27 -5.74 5.35 35.62
N ASP A 28 -6.63 5.79 36.52
CA ASP A 28 -6.32 6.62 37.72
C ASP A 28 -5.11 6.12 38.50
N ILE A 29 -4.81 4.82 38.48
CA ILE A 29 -3.65 4.24 39.16
C ILE A 29 -2.34 4.54 38.44
N TYR A 30 -2.34 4.56 37.10
CA TYR A 30 -1.17 4.90 36.31
C TYR A 30 -0.88 6.38 36.39
N GLU A 31 -1.90 7.22 36.33
CA GLU A 31 -1.80 8.67 36.51
C GLU A 31 -1.13 9.05 37.82
N LYS A 32 -1.51 8.39 38.93
CA LYS A 32 -0.85 8.59 40.23
C LYS A 32 0.63 8.16 40.24
N VAL A 33 1.03 7.25 39.38
CA VAL A 33 2.42 6.78 39.30
C VAL A 33 3.26 7.74 38.47
N ILE A 34 2.68 8.33 37.43
CA ILE A 34 3.37 9.25 36.51
C ILE A 34 3.14 10.74 36.87
N ASP A 35 2.35 11.02 37.93
CA ASP A 35 2.04 12.36 38.45
C ASP A 35 1.13 13.21 37.54
N THR A 36 0.33 12.60 36.65
CA THR A 36 -0.73 13.33 35.93
C THR A 36 -1.98 13.60 36.80
N ASP A 37 -2.89 14.46 36.35
CA ASP A 37 -4.09 14.87 37.12
C ASP A 37 -5.31 14.01 36.73
N ILE A 38 -5.67 13.04 37.56
CA ILE A 38 -6.81 12.11 37.41
C ILE A 38 -8.18 12.74 37.11
N ASN A 39 -8.28 14.04 37.03
CA ASN A 39 -9.52 14.75 36.68
C ASN A 39 -9.33 15.67 35.49
N ASN A 40 -8.19 15.68 34.88
CA ASN A 40 -7.87 16.51 33.71
C ASN A 40 -7.22 15.64 32.63
N PRO A 41 -7.92 15.30 31.54
CA PRO A 41 -7.45 14.38 30.54
C PRO A 41 -6.26 14.86 29.71
N ASP A 42 -5.73 16.05 29.99
CA ASP A 42 -4.64 16.72 29.29
C ASP A 42 -3.91 17.56 30.35
N THR A 43 -2.91 16.98 31.01
CA THR A 43 -2.30 17.56 32.21
C THR A 43 -1.42 18.78 31.90
N ASP A 44 -0.67 18.77 30.81
CA ASP A 44 0.23 19.86 30.41
C ASP A 44 -0.42 20.92 29.52
N GLY A 45 -1.57 20.61 28.90
CA GLY A 45 -2.40 21.54 28.15
C GLY A 45 -2.04 21.72 26.70
N ASP A 46 -1.36 20.75 26.08
CA ASP A 46 -0.97 20.79 24.66
C ASP A 46 -2.10 20.33 23.71
N LYS A 47 -3.17 19.71 24.23
CA LYS A 47 -4.42 19.19 23.63
C LYS A 47 -4.38 17.70 23.32
N LEU A 48 -3.28 17.01 23.54
CA LEU A 48 -3.28 15.55 23.53
C LEU A 48 -3.76 15.04 24.90
N PRO A 49 -4.55 13.96 24.94
CA PRO A 49 -4.85 13.30 26.20
C PRO A 49 -3.64 12.57 26.75
N ASP A 50 -3.43 12.62 28.08
CA ASP A 50 -2.33 11.94 28.78
C ASP A 50 -2.24 10.45 28.38
N GLY A 51 -3.38 9.77 28.25
CA GLY A 51 -3.44 8.38 27.81
C GLY A 51 -2.99 8.17 26.38
N TYR A 52 -3.29 9.08 25.45
CA TYR A 52 -2.83 8.98 24.06
C TYR A 52 -1.31 9.18 23.95
N GLU A 53 -0.78 10.11 24.70
CA GLU A 53 0.66 10.36 24.78
C GLU A 53 1.43 9.14 25.28
N VAL A 54 1.02 8.61 26.44
CA VAL A 54 1.68 7.44 27.06
C VAL A 54 1.53 6.15 26.23
N ILE A 55 0.35 5.93 25.63
CA ILE A 55 0.02 4.65 24.98
C ILE A 55 0.40 4.63 23.52
N SER A 56 0.20 5.76 22.82
CA SER A 56 0.31 5.83 21.37
C SER A 56 1.56 6.55 20.88
N LEU A 57 1.99 7.63 21.55
CA LEU A 57 3.08 8.47 21.07
C LEU A 57 4.43 8.19 21.77
N ASP A 58 4.43 7.68 22.99
CA ASP A 58 5.62 7.56 23.86
C ASP A 58 6.21 8.95 24.21
N THR A 59 5.32 9.97 24.39
CA THR A 59 5.66 11.32 24.86
C THR A 59 5.39 11.46 26.35
N ASP A 60 5.89 12.56 26.97
CA ASP A 60 5.71 12.84 28.41
C ASP A 60 4.50 13.74 28.65
N PRO A 61 3.39 13.24 29.23
CA PRO A 61 2.15 14.01 29.41
C PRO A 61 2.25 15.16 30.41
N LEU A 62 3.44 15.46 30.92
CA LEU A 62 3.73 16.60 31.80
C LEU A 62 4.54 17.70 31.10
N GLU A 63 4.97 17.50 29.86
CA GLU A 63 5.87 18.39 29.12
C GLU A 63 5.28 18.63 27.71
N VAL A 64 4.75 19.81 27.45
CA VAL A 64 4.16 20.23 26.15
C VAL A 64 5.03 19.95 24.90
N ASP A 65 6.34 19.76 25.10
CA ASP A 65 7.36 19.55 24.07
C ASP A 65 8.42 18.62 24.68
N THR A 66 8.17 17.31 24.58
CA THR A 66 8.96 16.24 25.24
C THR A 66 10.44 16.25 24.83
N ASP A 67 10.77 16.54 23.59
CA ASP A 67 12.14 16.51 23.05
C ASP A 67 12.83 17.88 23.04
N GLU A 68 12.14 18.95 23.51
CA GLU A 68 12.61 20.32 23.57
C GLU A 68 13.03 20.91 22.21
N ASN A 69 12.41 20.45 21.11
CA ASN A 69 12.74 20.92 19.77
C ASN A 69 12.05 22.26 19.40
N GLY A 70 11.08 22.70 20.20
CA GLY A 70 10.32 23.96 20.03
C GLY A 70 9.00 23.78 19.27
N ILE A 71 8.58 22.54 19.01
CA ILE A 71 7.27 22.18 18.50
C ILE A 71 6.59 21.39 19.62
N SER A 72 5.30 21.64 19.90
CA SER A 72 4.58 20.83 20.88
C SER A 72 4.35 19.41 20.35
N ASP A 73 4.25 18.44 21.26
CA ASP A 73 3.99 17.05 20.89
C ASP A 73 2.70 16.92 20.05
N ALA A 74 1.68 17.76 20.31
CA ALA A 74 0.47 17.85 19.52
C ALA A 74 0.66 18.38 18.09
N ASP A 75 1.61 19.29 17.88
CA ASP A 75 1.86 19.92 16.59
C ASP A 75 2.93 19.18 15.77
N GLU A 76 3.62 18.17 16.35
CA GLU A 76 4.54 17.31 15.63
C GLU A 76 3.81 16.39 14.65
N ASP A 77 4.54 15.91 13.65
CA ASP A 77 4.09 15.00 12.59
C ASP A 77 5.14 13.87 12.53
N PHE A 78 4.82 12.72 13.14
CA PHE A 78 5.81 11.67 13.38
C PHE A 78 6.10 10.78 12.17
N ASP A 79 5.19 10.75 11.19
CA ASP A 79 5.34 9.92 9.97
C ASP A 79 5.51 10.74 8.68
N ASP A 80 5.57 12.09 8.82
CA ASP A 80 5.80 13.03 7.72
C ASP A 80 4.69 13.03 6.64
N ASP A 81 3.44 12.72 7.00
CA ASP A 81 2.29 12.69 6.08
C ASP A 81 1.56 14.05 5.95
N ASN A 82 2.02 15.05 6.67
CA ASN A 82 1.44 16.38 6.86
C ASN A 82 0.21 16.42 7.81
N LEU A 83 -0.16 15.35 8.50
CA LEU A 83 -1.12 15.38 9.60
C LEU A 83 -0.34 15.44 10.93
N SER A 84 -0.74 16.31 11.85
CA SER A 84 -0.06 16.39 13.14
C SER A 84 -0.57 15.31 14.09
N ASN A 85 0.18 14.97 15.14
CA ASN A 85 -0.22 14.00 16.16
C ASN A 85 -1.63 14.30 16.75
N LEU A 86 -1.97 15.57 16.93
CA LEU A 86 -3.33 15.98 17.28
C LEU A 86 -4.34 15.72 16.17
N GLY A 87 -3.93 15.89 14.92
CA GLY A 87 -4.75 15.55 13.75
C GLY A 87 -5.04 14.07 13.69
N GLU A 88 -4.02 13.22 13.90
CA GLU A 88 -4.13 11.76 13.99
C GLU A 88 -5.11 11.34 15.09
N TYR A 89 -4.93 11.87 16.30
CA TYR A 89 -5.83 11.60 17.41
C TYR A 89 -7.29 11.95 17.07
N GLN A 90 -7.52 13.10 16.43
CA GLN A 90 -8.88 13.56 16.10
C GLN A 90 -9.55 12.75 15.01
N ASN A 91 -8.78 12.19 14.09
CA ASN A 91 -9.27 11.41 12.96
C ASN A 91 -9.14 9.89 13.18
N GLN A 92 -8.53 9.47 14.31
CA GLN A 92 -8.31 8.06 14.67
C GLN A 92 -7.39 7.33 13.68
N THR A 93 -6.49 8.07 13.05
CA THR A 93 -5.45 7.57 12.19
C THR A 93 -4.17 7.21 12.98
N GLY A 94 -3.17 6.67 12.34
CA GLY A 94 -2.01 6.10 13.02
C GLY A 94 -0.80 7.02 13.05
N PRO A 95 -0.37 7.60 14.18
CA PRO A 95 0.66 8.64 14.25
C PRO A 95 2.07 8.21 13.78
N PHE A 96 2.26 6.97 13.40
CA PHE A 96 3.48 6.39 12.83
C PHE A 96 3.19 5.63 11.53
N ASN A 97 2.00 5.79 10.96
CA ASN A 97 1.59 5.14 9.73
C ASN A 97 0.94 6.15 8.79
N PRO A 98 1.67 6.68 7.80
CA PRO A 98 1.23 7.79 6.97
C PRO A 98 0.05 7.47 6.03
N ASP A 99 -0.41 6.23 5.95
CA ASP A 99 -1.49 5.72 5.10
C ASP A 99 -2.20 4.62 5.90
N THR A 100 -3.22 5.02 6.69
CA THR A 100 -3.82 4.15 7.72
C THR A 100 -4.63 3.00 7.12
N ASP A 101 -5.33 3.21 6.01
CA ASP A 101 -6.16 2.18 5.36
C ASP A 101 -5.49 1.49 4.17
N GLU A 102 -4.23 1.87 3.86
CA GLU A 102 -3.37 1.27 2.85
C GLU A 102 -3.92 1.40 1.41
N ASP A 103 -4.61 2.50 1.11
CA ASP A 103 -5.20 2.74 -0.22
C ASP A 103 -4.26 3.45 -1.21
N GLY A 104 -3.17 4.05 -0.70
CA GLY A 104 -2.14 4.76 -1.45
C GLY A 104 -2.26 6.28 -1.40
N LEU A 105 -3.25 6.86 -0.71
CA LEU A 105 -3.26 8.25 -0.26
C LEU A 105 -2.65 8.34 1.14
N LEU A 106 -2.14 9.51 1.49
CA LEU A 106 -1.69 9.80 2.84
C LEU A 106 -2.85 10.37 3.66
N ASP A 107 -2.98 10.00 4.93
CA ASP A 107 -4.05 10.45 5.82
C ASP A 107 -4.18 11.99 5.81
N GLY A 108 -3.03 12.70 5.85
CA GLY A 108 -2.99 14.16 5.75
C GLY A 108 -3.46 14.72 4.41
N ASP A 109 -3.24 14.04 3.31
CA ASP A 109 -3.72 14.44 1.98
C ASP A 109 -5.23 14.17 1.86
N GLU A 110 -5.73 13.06 2.37
CA GLU A 110 -7.15 12.74 2.39
C GLU A 110 -7.96 13.80 3.13
N ILE A 111 -7.56 14.13 4.35
CA ILE A 111 -8.26 15.12 5.20
C ILE A 111 -8.18 16.53 4.63
N LYS A 112 -7.01 16.94 4.09
CA LYS A 112 -6.76 18.34 3.71
C LYS A 112 -7.05 18.64 2.25
N THR A 113 -6.91 17.64 1.37
CA THR A 113 -6.90 17.84 -0.08
C THR A 113 -8.07 17.16 -0.77
N TYR A 114 -8.33 15.89 -0.48
CA TYR A 114 -9.32 15.08 -1.21
C TYR A 114 -10.69 15.07 -0.53
N GLY A 115 -10.73 15.08 0.79
CA GLY A 115 -11.96 14.98 1.57
C GLY A 115 -12.47 13.54 1.66
N THR A 116 -11.62 12.57 1.40
CA THR A 116 -11.87 11.14 1.56
C THR A 116 -11.77 10.74 3.03
N ASP A 117 -12.13 9.51 3.37
CA ASP A 117 -12.14 8.98 4.74
C ASP A 117 -10.87 8.14 4.96
N PRO A 118 -9.87 8.60 5.75
CA PRO A 118 -8.58 7.93 5.91
C PRO A 118 -8.66 6.57 6.64
N LEU A 119 -9.86 6.11 6.98
CA LEU A 119 -10.12 4.80 7.55
C LEU A 119 -10.91 3.89 6.60
N ASN A 120 -11.20 4.34 5.39
CA ASN A 120 -12.00 3.61 4.41
C ASN A 120 -11.38 3.71 3.01
N PRO A 121 -10.67 2.69 2.54
CA PRO A 121 -9.88 2.73 1.32
C PRO A 121 -10.68 2.92 0.01
N ASP A 122 -12.01 3.01 0.07
CA ASP A 122 -12.93 3.21 -1.07
C ASP A 122 -14.12 4.02 -0.54
N THR A 123 -13.96 5.34 -0.49
CA THR A 123 -14.89 6.26 0.19
C THR A 123 -16.28 6.27 -0.46
N ASP A 124 -16.38 6.21 -1.78
CA ASP A 124 -17.66 6.24 -2.51
C ASP A 124 -18.23 4.87 -2.87
N ASN A 125 -17.47 3.80 -2.58
CA ASN A 125 -17.85 2.40 -2.73
C ASN A 125 -18.10 1.97 -4.19
N ASP A 126 -17.25 2.41 -5.09
CA ASP A 126 -17.31 2.07 -6.52
C ASP A 126 -16.37 0.93 -6.95
N LYS A 127 -15.51 0.42 -6.03
CA LYS A 127 -14.52 -0.65 -6.18
C LYS A 127 -13.12 -0.19 -6.62
N LEU A 128 -12.92 1.10 -6.89
CA LEU A 128 -11.59 1.68 -6.94
C LEU A 128 -11.18 2.09 -5.53
N LEU A 129 -9.90 2.18 -5.28
CA LEU A 129 -9.39 2.79 -4.05
C LEU A 129 -9.24 4.29 -4.28
N ASP A 130 -9.43 5.10 -3.24
CA ASP A 130 -9.32 6.54 -3.35
C ASP A 130 -7.96 6.97 -3.92
N GLY A 131 -6.87 6.28 -3.53
CA GLY A 131 -5.54 6.47 -4.10
C GLY A 131 -5.38 6.02 -5.55
N GLU A 132 -6.28 5.21 -6.08
CA GLU A 132 -6.32 4.87 -7.49
C GLU A 132 -6.98 5.95 -8.33
N GLU A 133 -7.84 6.80 -7.77
CA GLU A 133 -8.66 7.77 -8.46
C GLU A 133 -8.07 9.18 -8.48
N GLY A 134 -7.89 9.81 -7.39
CA GLY A 134 -7.57 11.19 -7.10
C GLY A 134 -6.85 12.07 -8.13
N TYR A 135 -6.81 13.36 -7.85
CA TYR A 135 -6.24 14.43 -8.70
C TYR A 135 -4.78 14.22 -9.11
N ASP A 136 -4.04 13.45 -8.33
CA ASP A 136 -2.67 13.03 -8.62
C ASP A 136 -2.54 11.52 -8.76
N GLY A 137 -3.67 10.82 -8.73
CA GLY A 137 -3.78 9.38 -8.87
C GLY A 137 -2.90 8.86 -10.00
N THR A 138 -1.85 8.16 -9.60
CA THR A 138 -0.76 7.76 -10.50
C THR A 138 -1.21 6.76 -11.54
N ILE A 139 -2.32 6.06 -11.30
CA ILE A 139 -2.79 4.98 -12.16
C ILE A 139 -3.62 5.52 -13.32
N TYR A 140 -4.64 6.32 -13.07
CA TYR A 140 -5.58 6.75 -14.12
C TYR A 140 -5.12 7.98 -14.90
N LYS A 141 -4.43 8.93 -14.28
CA LYS A 141 -3.79 10.05 -15.00
C LYS A 141 -2.82 9.56 -16.08
N LYS A 142 -2.13 8.45 -15.85
CA LYS A 142 -1.26 7.79 -16.82
C LYS A 142 -2.02 7.33 -18.08
N TYR A 143 -3.29 7.02 -17.97
CA TYR A 143 -4.16 6.56 -19.07
C TYR A 143 -5.11 7.64 -19.57
N GLY A 144 -5.06 8.87 -19.00
CA GLY A 144 -5.89 10.00 -19.40
C GLY A 144 -7.34 9.89 -18.95
N VAL A 145 -7.64 9.02 -17.99
CA VAL A 145 -8.95 8.88 -17.34
C VAL A 145 -8.85 9.56 -15.96
N TYR A 146 -9.87 10.29 -15.58
CA TYR A 146 -10.03 10.91 -14.27
C TYR A 146 -11.31 10.39 -13.62
N PHE A 147 -11.15 9.91 -12.41
CA PHE A 147 -12.26 9.51 -11.56
C PHE A 147 -12.21 10.34 -10.26
N ASP A 148 -13.38 10.63 -9.69
CA ASP A 148 -13.55 11.44 -8.48
C ASP A 148 -13.83 10.51 -7.31
N PRO A 149 -12.91 10.36 -6.31
CA PRO A 149 -13.05 9.41 -5.21
C PRO A 149 -14.24 9.67 -4.28
N LEU A 150 -15.01 10.71 -4.56
CA LEU A 150 -16.24 11.04 -3.85
C LEU A 150 -17.50 10.84 -4.71
N ASN A 151 -17.37 10.33 -5.93
CA ASN A 151 -18.49 10.18 -6.87
C ASN A 151 -18.38 8.86 -7.66
N PRO A 152 -19.13 7.82 -7.30
CA PRO A 152 -18.98 6.46 -7.82
C PRO A 152 -19.27 6.28 -9.33
N ASP A 153 -19.70 7.32 -10.02
CA ASP A 153 -19.95 7.37 -11.49
C ASP A 153 -19.61 8.78 -11.96
N THR A 154 -18.32 9.08 -12.07
CA THR A 154 -17.79 10.42 -12.37
C THR A 154 -18.34 11.00 -13.67
N ASN A 155 -18.53 10.17 -14.70
CA ASN A 155 -19.01 10.63 -16.02
C ASN A 155 -20.54 10.59 -16.16
N GLY A 156 -21.28 10.01 -15.22
CA GLY A 156 -22.74 9.96 -15.17
C GLY A 156 -23.37 9.04 -16.21
N ASN A 157 -22.67 8.01 -16.68
CA ASN A 157 -23.16 7.10 -17.71
C ASN A 157 -23.96 5.91 -17.16
N GLY A 158 -23.99 5.72 -15.83
CA GLY A 158 -24.69 4.65 -15.13
C GLY A 158 -23.86 3.37 -14.92
N ILE A 159 -22.56 3.43 -15.18
CA ILE A 159 -21.57 2.39 -14.85
C ILE A 159 -20.68 2.96 -13.75
N LEU A 160 -20.43 2.20 -12.68
CA LEU A 160 -19.49 2.59 -11.65
C LEU A 160 -18.07 2.71 -12.23
N ASP A 161 -17.28 3.66 -11.75
CA ASP A 161 -15.95 3.92 -12.28
C ASP A 161 -15.06 2.66 -12.21
N GLY A 162 -15.16 1.88 -11.13
CA GLY A 162 -14.47 0.59 -11.00
C GLY A 162 -14.98 -0.54 -11.90
N ASP A 163 -16.16 -0.38 -12.50
CA ASP A 163 -16.70 -1.33 -13.51
C ASP A 163 -16.45 -0.86 -14.95
N GLU A 164 -15.90 0.34 -15.15
CA GLU A 164 -15.53 0.85 -16.47
C GLU A 164 -14.35 0.07 -17.08
N VAL A 165 -14.44 -0.22 -18.38
CA VAL A 165 -13.38 -0.92 -19.12
C VAL A 165 -12.54 0.06 -19.90
N PHE A 166 -11.24 0.07 -19.64
CA PHE A 166 -10.27 0.90 -20.36
C PHE A 166 -8.89 0.24 -20.45
N GLY A 167 -8.06 0.76 -21.36
CA GLY A 167 -6.71 0.24 -21.57
C GLY A 167 -5.77 0.56 -20.43
N GLN A 168 -5.21 -0.45 -19.82
CA GLN A 168 -4.26 -0.34 -18.70
C GLN A 168 -2.93 -1.03 -19.00
N SER A 169 -1.89 -0.66 -18.28
CA SER A 169 -0.56 -1.29 -18.37
C SER A 169 0.03 -1.49 -17.00
N LYS A 170 0.47 -2.71 -16.70
CA LYS A 170 1.29 -3.01 -15.54
C LYS A 170 2.72 -3.31 -15.95
N LYS A 171 3.69 -2.80 -15.21
CA LYS A 171 5.11 -3.03 -15.42
C LYS A 171 5.77 -3.62 -14.19
N GLN A 172 6.61 -4.62 -14.40
CA GLN A 172 7.42 -5.21 -13.35
C GLN A 172 8.87 -5.28 -13.78
N THR A 173 9.76 -4.74 -12.96
CA THR A 173 11.21 -4.90 -13.15
C THR A 173 11.65 -6.26 -12.62
N VAL A 174 12.40 -6.99 -13.44
CA VAL A 174 13.00 -8.29 -13.06
C VAL A 174 14.39 -8.04 -12.50
N SER A 175 14.59 -8.31 -11.22
CA SER A 175 15.81 -7.94 -10.46
C SER A 175 16.76 -9.12 -10.27
N THR A 176 17.11 -9.86 -11.33
CA THR A 176 18.13 -10.92 -11.23
C THR A 176 19.37 -10.54 -12.04
N ASN A 177 20.55 -10.71 -11.43
CA ASN A 177 21.83 -10.30 -12.04
C ASN A 177 22.24 -11.11 -13.27
N ASP A 178 21.63 -12.27 -13.51
CA ASP A 178 22.04 -13.23 -14.53
C ASP A 178 20.99 -13.46 -15.63
N GLU A 179 19.80 -12.84 -15.57
CA GLU A 179 18.73 -13.05 -16.53
C GLU A 179 18.74 -12.04 -17.69
N ALA A 180 18.35 -12.50 -18.86
CA ALA A 180 18.22 -11.67 -20.04
C ALA A 180 16.93 -10.81 -20.02
N ILE A 181 15.91 -11.19 -19.26
CA ILE A 181 14.67 -10.42 -19.12
C ILE A 181 14.86 -9.39 -18.02
N THR A 182 14.65 -8.11 -18.34
CA THR A 182 14.86 -7.00 -17.39
C THR A 182 13.57 -6.28 -16.97
N GLU A 183 12.55 -6.36 -17.79
CA GLU A 183 11.23 -5.77 -17.50
C GLU A 183 10.16 -6.62 -18.19
N ILE A 184 9.03 -6.77 -17.51
CA ILE A 184 7.81 -7.33 -18.08
C ILE A 184 6.76 -6.23 -18.07
N LYS A 185 6.04 -6.07 -19.18
CA LYS A 185 4.91 -5.15 -19.32
C LYS A 185 3.71 -5.94 -19.82
N VAL A 186 2.58 -5.77 -19.17
CA VAL A 186 1.30 -6.31 -19.60
C VAL A 186 0.38 -5.16 -19.96
N ASP A 187 -0.14 -5.16 -21.18
CA ASP A 187 -1.16 -4.21 -21.67
C ASP A 187 -2.46 -4.99 -21.89
N MET A 188 -3.56 -4.55 -21.30
CA MET A 188 -4.89 -5.13 -21.51
C MET A 188 -6.01 -4.11 -21.30
N ASP A 189 -7.17 -4.38 -21.94
CA ASP A 189 -8.41 -3.68 -21.64
C ASP A 189 -9.15 -4.47 -20.56
N THR A 190 -9.34 -3.86 -19.41
CA THR A 190 -9.97 -4.47 -18.24
C THR A 190 -10.68 -3.43 -17.39
N ASN A 191 -11.60 -3.89 -16.54
CA ASN A 191 -12.23 -3.07 -15.52
C ASN A 191 -11.46 -3.17 -14.18
N GLY A 192 -11.71 -2.24 -13.28
CA GLY A 192 -11.00 -2.14 -12.01
C GLY A 192 -9.50 -1.85 -12.18
N SER A 193 -8.73 -1.98 -11.11
CA SER A 193 -7.28 -1.71 -11.13
C SER A 193 -6.47 -2.90 -11.61
N LEU A 194 -5.78 -2.76 -12.75
CA LEU A 194 -4.84 -3.76 -13.23
C LEU A 194 -3.65 -3.93 -12.27
N GLU A 195 -3.23 -2.85 -11.61
CA GLU A 195 -2.10 -2.90 -10.66
C GLU A 195 -2.41 -3.84 -9.50
N ARG A 196 -3.62 -3.79 -8.99
CA ARG A 196 -4.09 -4.63 -7.88
C ARG A 196 -4.50 -6.04 -8.34
N ASN A 197 -5.19 -6.14 -9.46
CA ASN A 197 -5.85 -7.38 -9.90
C ASN A 197 -4.97 -8.31 -10.74
N LEU A 198 -3.78 -7.86 -11.19
CA LEU A 198 -2.85 -8.69 -11.95
C LEU A 198 -1.62 -9.03 -11.12
N THR A 199 -1.38 -10.30 -10.88
CA THR A 199 -0.15 -10.80 -10.27
C THR A 199 0.79 -11.38 -11.33
N ILE A 200 2.08 -11.01 -11.26
CA ILE A 200 3.16 -11.54 -12.10
C ILE A 200 4.21 -12.16 -11.19
N GLU A 201 4.36 -13.46 -11.25
CA GLU A 201 5.27 -14.22 -10.37
C GLU A 201 6.33 -14.98 -11.16
N SER A 202 7.60 -14.94 -10.72
CA SER A 202 8.64 -15.81 -11.23
C SER A 202 8.45 -17.21 -10.67
N MET A 203 8.49 -18.21 -11.54
CA MET A 203 8.35 -19.63 -11.17
C MET A 203 9.73 -20.26 -10.99
N TYR A 204 10.36 -20.07 -9.83
CA TYR A 204 11.66 -20.65 -9.52
C TYR A 204 11.61 -22.18 -9.39
N GLY A 205 12.65 -22.85 -9.94
CA GLY A 205 12.90 -24.27 -9.68
C GLY A 205 12.08 -25.25 -10.52
N ILE A 206 11.52 -24.83 -11.63
CA ILE A 206 10.92 -25.74 -12.60
C ILE A 206 12.02 -26.26 -13.54
N ASP A 207 12.84 -27.17 -13.05
CA ASP A 207 13.88 -27.88 -13.82
C ASP A 207 13.32 -28.70 -15.01
N ALA A 208 12.00 -28.78 -15.12
CA ALA A 208 11.34 -29.68 -16.07
C ALA A 208 11.04 -29.06 -17.45
N MET A 209 11.33 -27.76 -17.64
CA MET A 209 10.92 -27.04 -18.84
C MET A 209 11.99 -26.94 -19.94
N SER A 210 13.12 -27.64 -19.86
CA SER A 210 14.04 -27.73 -20.98
C SER A 210 13.51 -28.75 -21.99
N SER A 211 13.03 -28.28 -23.14
CA SER A 211 12.81 -29.16 -24.29
C SER A 211 14.12 -29.31 -25.09
N ASP A 212 14.31 -30.42 -25.75
CA ASP A 212 15.45 -30.62 -26.68
C ASP A 212 15.45 -29.63 -27.86
N VAL A 213 14.38 -28.84 -28.01
CA VAL A 213 14.14 -27.93 -29.15
C VAL A 213 14.36 -26.45 -28.76
N TYR A 214 14.06 -26.05 -27.51
CA TYR A 214 14.11 -24.66 -27.08
C TYR A 214 15.04 -24.46 -25.89
N ALA A 215 15.91 -23.46 -25.96
CA ALA A 215 16.69 -22.98 -24.81
C ALA A 215 15.99 -21.80 -24.17
N MET A 216 15.70 -21.86 -22.87
CA MET A 216 15.11 -20.76 -22.11
C MET A 216 16.15 -19.66 -21.86
N ILE A 217 15.71 -18.40 -21.88
CA ILE A 217 16.55 -17.22 -21.63
C ILE A 217 16.19 -16.49 -20.34
N GLY A 218 15.54 -17.14 -19.42
CA GLY A 218 15.11 -16.59 -18.13
C GLY A 218 14.20 -17.59 -17.42
N GLU A 219 13.80 -17.24 -16.20
CA GLU A 219 12.81 -18.01 -15.47
C GLU A 219 11.42 -17.84 -16.11
N PRO A 220 10.56 -18.85 -16.07
CA PRO A 220 9.18 -18.72 -16.49
C PRO A 220 8.39 -17.82 -15.52
N PHE A 221 7.34 -17.20 -16.02
CA PHE A 221 6.46 -16.33 -15.24
C PHE A 221 5.03 -16.86 -15.26
N ASN A 222 4.37 -16.77 -14.11
CA ASN A 222 2.94 -16.97 -13.96
C ASN A 222 2.23 -15.63 -13.96
N PHE A 223 1.12 -15.53 -14.71
CA PHE A 223 0.28 -14.36 -14.80
C PHE A 223 -1.12 -14.75 -14.29
N THR A 224 -1.55 -14.18 -13.18
CA THR A 224 -2.88 -14.43 -12.62
C THR A 224 -3.65 -13.12 -12.59
N SER A 225 -4.83 -13.08 -13.22
CA SER A 225 -5.73 -11.92 -13.20
C SER A 225 -7.03 -12.27 -12.50
N GLU A 226 -7.46 -11.40 -11.59
CA GLU A 226 -8.77 -11.51 -10.92
C GLU A 226 -9.90 -10.87 -11.73
N THR A 227 -9.55 -10.06 -12.76
CA THR A 227 -10.51 -9.45 -13.68
C THR A 227 -10.60 -10.20 -14.99
N SER A 228 -11.78 -10.15 -15.62
CA SER A 228 -11.98 -10.70 -16.96
C SER A 228 -11.45 -9.72 -18.02
N PHE A 229 -10.83 -10.25 -19.07
CA PHE A 229 -10.35 -9.49 -20.23
C PHE A 229 -10.51 -10.31 -21.51
N GLU A 230 -10.64 -9.63 -22.68
CA GLU A 230 -10.75 -10.31 -23.98
C GLU A 230 -9.37 -10.67 -24.55
N SER A 231 -8.38 -9.82 -24.34
CA SER A 231 -7.01 -10.02 -24.82
C SER A 231 -6.01 -9.25 -23.97
N ALA A 232 -4.78 -9.77 -23.91
CA ALA A 232 -3.66 -9.11 -23.28
C ALA A 232 -2.43 -9.16 -24.19
N THR A 233 -1.59 -8.11 -24.14
CA THR A 233 -0.28 -8.09 -24.77
C THR A 233 0.79 -8.12 -23.70
N ILE A 234 1.61 -9.17 -23.66
CA ILE A 234 2.74 -9.30 -22.74
C ILE A 234 4.03 -8.93 -23.49
N THR A 235 4.76 -7.96 -22.96
CA THR A 235 6.02 -7.47 -23.55
C THR A 235 7.17 -7.71 -22.59
N PHE A 236 8.20 -8.40 -23.07
CA PHE A 236 9.45 -8.62 -22.34
C PHE A 236 10.54 -7.71 -22.88
N LYS A 237 11.22 -6.99 -21.99
CA LYS A 237 12.40 -6.19 -22.33
C LYS A 237 13.64 -7.04 -22.10
N ILE A 238 14.50 -7.13 -23.12
CA ILE A 238 15.62 -8.05 -23.19
C ILE A 238 16.96 -7.32 -23.11
N ASP A 239 17.82 -7.74 -22.21
CA ASP A 239 19.25 -7.40 -22.24
C ASP A 239 19.97 -8.30 -23.25
N LYS A 240 20.20 -7.75 -24.43
CA LYS A 240 20.83 -8.51 -25.53
C LYS A 240 22.24 -9.01 -25.20
N SER A 241 22.95 -8.39 -24.27
CA SER A 241 24.29 -8.79 -23.84
C SER A 241 24.31 -10.14 -23.10
N LYS A 242 23.16 -10.55 -22.58
CA LYS A 242 22.97 -11.78 -21.79
C LYS A 242 22.41 -12.95 -22.60
N LEU A 243 22.16 -12.77 -23.90
CA LEU A 243 21.62 -13.83 -24.76
C LEU A 243 22.62 -14.93 -25.12
N GLY A 244 23.90 -14.76 -24.83
CA GLY A 244 24.95 -15.70 -25.23
C GLY A 244 25.00 -15.90 -26.76
N ASP A 245 24.90 -17.14 -27.22
CA ASP A 245 24.87 -17.48 -28.64
C ASP A 245 23.48 -17.34 -29.29
N THR A 246 22.44 -17.05 -28.50
CA THR A 246 21.06 -16.90 -29.00
C THR A 246 20.91 -15.55 -29.70
N LYS A 247 20.39 -15.57 -30.92
CA LYS A 247 20.09 -14.32 -31.63
C LYS A 247 18.75 -13.77 -31.23
N PHE A 248 18.67 -12.45 -31.03
CA PHE A 248 17.42 -11.76 -30.69
C PHE A 248 16.27 -12.08 -31.67
N ASP A 249 16.58 -12.25 -32.96
CA ASP A 249 15.59 -12.60 -33.98
C ASP A 249 14.96 -13.99 -33.81
N ASN A 250 15.60 -14.87 -33.05
CA ASN A 250 15.13 -16.22 -32.81
C ASN A 250 14.34 -16.37 -31.52
N LEU A 251 14.16 -15.26 -30.74
CA LEU A 251 13.38 -15.31 -29.52
C LEU A 251 11.91 -15.52 -29.83
N ILE A 252 11.28 -16.42 -29.13
CA ILE A 252 9.84 -16.69 -29.16
C ILE A 252 9.28 -16.68 -27.75
N ILE A 253 7.98 -16.38 -27.62
CA ILE A 253 7.26 -16.54 -26.38
C ILE A 253 6.56 -17.90 -26.41
N LEU A 254 6.76 -18.68 -25.38
CA LEU A 254 6.10 -19.96 -25.18
C LEU A 254 5.11 -19.84 -24.03
N TRP A 255 3.92 -20.37 -24.21
CA TRP A 255 2.95 -20.59 -23.14
C TRP A 255 2.91 -22.08 -22.79
N TYR A 256 2.91 -22.40 -21.49
CA TYR A 256 2.78 -23.77 -21.03
C TYR A 256 1.31 -24.11 -20.79
N ASN A 257 0.79 -25.02 -21.57
CA ASN A 257 -0.55 -25.55 -21.41
C ASN A 257 -0.52 -26.68 -20.39
N GLU A 258 -1.02 -26.41 -19.16
CA GLU A 258 -1.01 -27.37 -18.06
C GLU A 258 -1.90 -28.59 -18.31
N GLU A 259 -3.00 -28.46 -19.07
CA GLU A 259 -3.92 -29.55 -19.36
C GLU A 259 -3.29 -30.56 -20.33
N GLU A 260 -2.60 -30.08 -21.35
CA GLU A 260 -1.95 -30.91 -22.35
C GLU A 260 -0.49 -31.23 -22.02
N GLN A 261 0.10 -30.53 -21.04
CA GLN A 261 1.51 -30.61 -20.63
C GLN A 261 2.50 -30.38 -21.79
N ILE A 262 2.17 -29.40 -22.63
CA ILE A 262 3.01 -29.03 -23.79
C ILE A 262 3.27 -27.51 -23.79
N PHE A 263 4.34 -27.12 -24.52
CA PHE A 263 4.60 -25.72 -24.83
C PHE A 263 3.96 -25.35 -26.16
N GLU A 264 3.23 -24.25 -26.18
CA GLU A 264 2.67 -23.67 -27.38
C GLU A 264 3.38 -22.36 -27.73
N GLU A 265 3.72 -22.17 -29.01
CA GLU A 265 4.28 -20.90 -29.48
C GLU A 265 3.19 -19.82 -29.54
N MET A 266 3.42 -18.72 -28.84
CA MET A 266 2.57 -17.55 -28.92
C MET A 266 2.95 -16.66 -30.11
N PRO A 267 2.00 -15.97 -30.75
CA PRO A 267 2.32 -14.94 -31.74
C PRO A 267 3.34 -13.96 -31.17
N THR A 268 4.53 -13.87 -31.80
CA THR A 268 5.65 -13.14 -31.23
C THR A 268 6.12 -12.03 -32.16
N THR A 269 6.10 -10.79 -31.67
CA THR A 269 6.63 -9.59 -32.33
C THR A 269 7.96 -9.17 -31.67
N ARG A 270 8.94 -8.77 -32.46
CA ARG A 270 10.28 -8.37 -31.99
C ARG A 270 10.56 -6.94 -32.39
N ASN A 271 10.94 -6.11 -31.42
CA ASN A 271 11.35 -4.73 -31.67
C ASN A 271 12.83 -4.53 -31.31
N TRP A 272 13.64 -4.36 -32.33
CA TRP A 272 15.10 -4.22 -32.21
C TRP A 272 15.54 -2.93 -31.54
N GLU A 273 14.83 -1.81 -31.80
CA GLU A 273 15.18 -0.49 -31.27
C GLU A 273 15.00 -0.46 -29.74
N ASN A 274 13.87 -0.97 -29.26
CA ASN A 274 13.53 -0.99 -27.84
C ASN A 274 14.02 -2.25 -27.10
N SER A 275 14.58 -3.22 -27.82
CA SER A 275 15.00 -4.53 -27.27
C SER A 275 13.84 -5.28 -26.61
N THR A 276 12.64 -5.27 -27.22
CA THR A 276 11.44 -5.92 -26.67
C THR A 276 10.95 -7.06 -27.57
N VAL A 277 10.30 -8.03 -26.90
CA VAL A 277 9.59 -9.16 -27.50
C VAL A 277 8.18 -9.17 -26.91
N SER A 278 7.14 -9.18 -27.72
CA SER A 278 5.75 -9.17 -27.30
C SER A 278 4.89 -10.11 -28.15
#